data_b25d727246745e00c21372e36b8c32d0
#
_entry.id   b25d727246745e00c21372e36b8c32d0
#
_cell.length_a   1.000
_cell.length_b   1.000
_cell.length_c   1.000
_cell.angle_alpha   90.00
_cell.angle_beta   90.00
_cell.angle_gamma   90.00
#
_symmetry.space_group_name_H-M   'P 1'
#
loop_
_entity.id
_entity.type
_entity.pdbx_description
1 polymer ?
#
loop_
_entity_poly.entity_id
_entity_poly.type
_entity_poly.pdbx_seq_one_letter_code
_entity_poly.pdbx_strand_id
1 'polypeptide(L)'
;DKVTLVDGIPDEMSTAIVDAQLLADWARQGGRPVHVVLECAGLSTVTAATMANMRELKVEGAALDCPQVSVMIGQDWGFAETLTGAAQKYAAVGSLLGCMAAQPVSYNIGEVATMILTDANRGNWVNAGLSSHERVKDKEKELESLNAKGYILGEYYSGVVCLNDDHVCARIVVDKDGNMSESTIAMSRTNCKVIRELYAAYLQKVKTTVPVDPVTGKLTTGMVKYFEDIGNDIFANMAAKQELSGGETEVDEDSNLMTGERTLEVFFRWMPMGCIGSIEGTVNIKSSI
;
A
#
# COMPACT_ATOMS: atom_id res chain seq x y z
N ASP A 1 3.14 22.24 -17.66
CA ASP A 1 4.54 21.77 -17.65
C ASP A 1 4.61 20.43 -18.34
N LYS A 2 5.58 20.30 -19.23
CA LYS A 2 5.67 19.17 -20.14
C LYS A 2 6.29 17.98 -19.43
N VAL A 3 5.48 17.09 -18.91
CA VAL A 3 5.95 15.77 -18.53
C VAL A 3 6.13 14.98 -19.83
N THR A 4 7.35 14.95 -20.34
CA THR A 4 7.67 14.15 -21.52
C THR A 4 7.98 12.75 -21.04
N LEU A 5 7.08 11.79 -21.31
CA LEU A 5 7.29 10.38 -21.04
C LEU A 5 8.37 9.85 -21.98
N VAL A 6 9.58 9.70 -21.48
CA VAL A 6 10.63 8.89 -22.12
C VAL A 6 10.68 7.57 -21.36
N ASP A 7 10.48 6.45 -22.08
CA ASP A 7 10.44 5.10 -21.52
C ASP A 7 9.41 4.87 -20.38
N GLY A 8 8.29 5.62 -20.44
CA GLY A 8 7.15 5.40 -19.56
C GLY A 8 7.14 6.21 -18.27
N ILE A 9 8.27 6.69 -17.76
CA ILE A 9 8.33 7.67 -16.66
C ILE A 9 9.35 8.73 -17.00
N PRO A 10 9.03 10.02 -16.82
CA PRO A 10 10.03 11.09 -16.81
C PRO A 10 11.00 10.89 -15.63
N ASP A 11 12.22 11.35 -15.78
CA ASP A 11 13.21 11.36 -14.70
C ASP A 11 12.66 12.08 -13.45
N GLU A 12 11.84 13.11 -13.65
CA GLU A 12 11.18 13.85 -12.59
C GLU A 12 10.21 12.97 -11.78
N MET A 13 9.51 12.01 -12.42
CA MET A 13 8.61 11.10 -11.70
C MET A 13 9.39 10.09 -10.88
N SER A 14 10.49 9.56 -11.38
CA SER A 14 11.37 8.67 -10.61
C SER A 14 11.91 9.39 -9.39
N THR A 15 12.35 10.64 -9.55
CA THR A 15 12.78 11.50 -8.44
C THR A 15 11.63 11.76 -7.46
N ALA A 16 10.43 12.09 -7.95
CA ALA A 16 9.27 12.33 -7.11
C ALA A 16 8.86 11.09 -6.29
N ILE A 17 8.98 9.89 -6.85
CA ILE A 17 8.72 8.62 -6.14
C ILE A 17 9.74 8.44 -5.01
N VAL A 18 11.03 8.68 -5.27
CA VAL A 18 12.09 8.60 -4.26
C VAL A 18 11.88 9.63 -3.15
N ASP A 19 11.63 10.88 -3.51
CA ASP A 19 11.40 11.96 -2.55
C ASP A 19 10.15 11.70 -1.68
N ALA A 20 9.09 11.16 -2.29
CA ALA A 20 7.88 10.76 -1.58
C ALA A 20 8.16 9.63 -0.57
N GLN A 21 8.98 8.64 -0.95
CA GLN A 21 9.39 7.58 -0.03
C GLN A 21 10.26 8.10 1.10
N LEU A 22 11.23 8.98 0.81
CA LEU A 22 12.05 9.63 1.84
C LEU A 22 11.21 10.43 2.84
N LEU A 23 10.17 11.14 2.36
CA LEU A 23 9.19 11.80 3.24
C LEU A 23 8.44 10.79 4.12
N ALA A 24 8.00 9.67 3.55
CA ALA A 24 7.30 8.63 4.30
C ALA A 24 8.20 7.98 5.35
N ASP A 25 9.46 7.74 5.03
CA ASP A 25 10.45 7.19 5.96
C ASP A 25 10.76 8.15 7.11
N TRP A 26 10.92 9.44 6.80
CA TRP A 26 11.08 10.47 7.84
C TRP A 26 9.87 10.52 8.77
N ALA A 27 8.65 10.48 8.23
CA ALA A 27 7.43 10.47 9.03
C ALA A 27 7.30 9.19 9.88
N ARG A 28 7.72 8.04 9.34
CA ARG A 28 7.77 6.75 10.05
C ARG A 28 8.70 6.79 11.26
N GLN A 29 9.89 7.39 11.12
CA GLN A 29 10.83 7.58 12.23
C GLN A 29 10.21 8.38 13.38
N GLY A 30 9.32 9.32 13.08
CA GLY A 30 8.57 10.08 14.06
C GLY A 30 7.31 9.36 14.62
N GLY A 31 7.12 8.08 14.29
CA GLY A 31 5.93 7.30 14.68
C GLY A 31 4.63 7.75 13.99
N ARG A 32 4.73 8.50 12.89
CA ARG A 32 3.60 9.03 12.11
C ARG A 32 3.69 8.63 10.64
N PRO A 33 3.69 7.33 10.34
CA PRO A 33 3.81 6.86 8.97
C PRO A 33 2.67 7.38 8.09
N VAL A 34 3.01 7.69 6.84
CA VAL A 34 2.10 8.22 5.82
C VAL A 34 2.21 7.39 4.55
N HIS A 35 1.19 7.47 3.71
CA HIS A 35 1.19 6.95 2.35
C HIS A 35 1.02 8.10 1.37
N VAL A 36 1.80 8.12 0.29
CA VAL A 36 1.81 9.20 -0.70
C VAL A 36 1.23 8.67 -2.02
N VAL A 37 0.35 9.44 -2.62
CA VAL A 37 -0.20 9.14 -3.95
C VAL A 37 0.27 10.20 -4.91
N LEU A 38 0.93 9.79 -5.98
CA LEU A 38 1.42 10.66 -7.04
C LEU A 38 0.51 10.58 -8.26
N GLU A 39 0.30 11.73 -8.89
CA GLU A 39 -0.33 11.83 -10.19
C GLU A 39 0.68 11.53 -11.29
N CYS A 40 0.31 10.71 -12.28
CA CYS A 40 1.12 10.46 -13.47
C CYS A 40 0.27 10.59 -14.73
N ALA A 41 0.91 10.89 -15.86
CA ALA A 41 0.28 10.87 -17.16
C ALA A 41 -0.06 9.42 -17.56
N GLY A 42 -1.26 9.22 -18.12
CA GLY A 42 -1.66 7.96 -18.70
C GLY A 42 -1.10 7.76 -20.11
N LEU A 43 -1.71 6.83 -20.84
CA LEU A 43 -1.38 6.58 -22.25
C LEU A 43 -1.75 7.80 -23.11
N SER A 44 -0.83 8.42 -23.75
CA SER A 44 -1.09 9.52 -24.70
C SER A 44 -0.69 9.08 -26.12
N THR A 45 0.60 9.17 -26.39
CA THR A 45 1.19 8.72 -27.67
C THR A 45 1.95 7.42 -27.52
N VAL A 46 2.00 6.88 -26.30
CA VAL A 46 2.71 5.64 -25.94
C VAL A 46 1.73 4.50 -25.71
N THR A 47 2.19 3.27 -25.77
CA THR A 47 1.44 2.07 -25.41
C THR A 47 1.83 1.64 -24.00
N ALA A 48 0.98 0.82 -23.36
CA ALA A 48 1.30 0.27 -22.04
C ALA A 48 2.62 -0.53 -22.05
N ALA A 49 2.99 -1.12 -23.18
CA ALA A 49 4.24 -1.86 -23.32
C ALA A 49 5.48 -0.98 -23.09
N THR A 50 5.44 0.30 -23.50
CA THR A 50 6.55 1.24 -23.37
C THR A 50 6.52 2.05 -22.08
N MET A 51 5.45 1.99 -21.30
CA MET A 51 5.40 2.60 -19.97
C MET A 51 6.28 1.84 -18.98
N ALA A 52 6.92 2.56 -18.08
CA ALA A 52 7.79 1.95 -17.07
C ALA A 52 6.99 1.06 -16.12
N ASN A 53 7.65 0.04 -15.58
CA ASN A 53 7.07 -0.84 -14.57
C ASN A 53 7.32 -0.26 -13.17
N MET A 54 6.26 0.21 -12.50
CA MET A 54 6.34 0.77 -11.15
C MET A 54 6.86 -0.23 -10.11
N ARG A 55 6.71 -1.51 -10.38
CA ARG A 55 7.19 -2.59 -9.52
C ARG A 55 8.66 -2.94 -9.73
N GLU A 56 9.27 -2.50 -10.83
CA GLU A 56 10.63 -2.85 -11.22
C GLU A 56 11.50 -1.61 -11.50
N LEU A 57 11.09 -0.47 -10.98
CA LEU A 57 11.83 0.77 -11.13
C LEU A 57 13.27 0.65 -10.62
N LYS A 58 14.19 1.29 -11.33
CA LYS A 58 15.60 1.33 -10.94
C LYS A 58 16.10 2.76 -11.07
N VAL A 59 16.88 3.17 -10.10
CA VAL A 59 17.68 4.39 -10.17
C VAL A 59 19.16 4.00 -10.05
N GLU A 60 19.99 4.44 -10.99
CA GLU A 60 21.41 4.08 -11.04
C GLU A 60 21.69 2.57 -10.96
N GLY A 61 20.77 1.77 -11.52
CA GLY A 61 20.85 0.30 -11.52
C GLY A 61 20.35 -0.40 -10.23
N ALA A 62 20.10 0.35 -9.16
CA ALA A 62 19.50 -0.17 -7.94
C ALA A 62 17.96 -0.18 -8.06
N ALA A 63 17.32 -1.27 -7.62
CA ALA A 63 15.88 -1.36 -7.60
C ALA A 63 15.30 -0.35 -6.60
N LEU A 64 14.32 0.43 -7.04
CA LEU A 64 13.50 1.23 -6.14
C LEU A 64 12.48 0.33 -5.45
N ASP A 65 12.38 0.48 -4.14
CA ASP A 65 11.42 -0.21 -3.31
C ASP A 65 10.72 0.86 -2.45
N CYS A 66 9.61 1.38 -2.99
CA CYS A 66 8.88 2.51 -2.44
C CYS A 66 7.45 2.10 -2.03
N PRO A 67 7.30 1.29 -0.98
CA PRO A 67 6.03 0.68 -0.59
C PRO A 67 5.00 1.68 -0.03
N GLN A 68 5.42 2.89 0.34
CA GLN A 68 4.50 3.94 0.77
C GLN A 68 4.13 4.92 -0.35
N VAL A 69 4.44 4.59 -1.59
CA VAL A 69 4.13 5.44 -2.75
C VAL A 69 3.29 4.68 -3.77
N SER A 70 2.23 5.30 -4.22
CA SER A 70 1.34 4.79 -5.29
C SER A 70 1.23 5.79 -6.42
N VAL A 71 1.00 5.31 -7.64
CA VAL A 71 0.89 6.13 -8.85
C VAL A 71 -0.49 5.96 -9.46
N MET A 72 -1.23 7.08 -9.55
CA MET A 72 -2.56 7.15 -10.15
C MET A 72 -2.49 7.72 -11.57
N ILE A 73 -3.14 7.05 -12.52
CA ILE A 73 -3.33 7.51 -13.90
C ILE A 73 -4.81 7.55 -14.31
N GLY A 74 -5.72 7.13 -13.42
CA GLY A 74 -7.15 7.14 -13.70
C GLY A 74 -7.77 8.52 -13.49
N GLN A 75 -8.82 8.83 -14.25
CA GLN A 75 -9.64 10.03 -14.06
C GLN A 75 -11.12 9.74 -14.26
N ASP A 76 -11.97 10.60 -13.70
CA ASP A 76 -13.37 10.67 -14.07
C ASP A 76 -13.48 11.37 -15.43
N TRP A 77 -13.76 10.61 -16.48
CA TRP A 77 -13.91 11.14 -17.84
C TRP A 77 -15.01 12.18 -17.94
N GLY A 78 -16.16 11.94 -17.27
CA GLY A 78 -17.30 12.86 -17.33
C GLY A 78 -16.95 14.23 -16.76
N PHE A 79 -16.21 14.28 -15.68
CA PHE A 79 -15.73 15.54 -15.11
C PHE A 79 -14.65 16.17 -16.00
N ALA A 80 -13.71 15.39 -16.52
CA ALA A 80 -12.66 15.88 -17.40
C ALA A 80 -13.21 16.57 -18.66
N GLU A 81 -14.32 16.07 -19.24
CA GLU A 81 -15.01 16.67 -20.38
C GLU A 81 -15.59 18.06 -20.08
N THR A 82 -15.82 18.40 -18.81
CA THR A 82 -16.28 19.75 -18.42
C THR A 82 -15.15 20.77 -18.39
N LEU A 83 -13.90 20.30 -18.43
CA LEU A 83 -12.69 21.14 -18.41
C LEU A 83 -12.21 21.42 -19.83
N THR A 84 -11.19 22.26 -19.98
CA THR A 84 -10.65 22.64 -21.29
C THR A 84 -9.13 22.60 -21.32
N GLY A 85 -8.57 22.18 -22.45
CA GLY A 85 -7.13 22.22 -22.70
C GLY A 85 -6.32 21.34 -21.73
N ALA A 86 -5.28 21.87 -21.14
CA ALA A 86 -4.40 21.14 -20.23
C ALA A 86 -5.11 20.67 -18.95
N ALA A 87 -6.16 21.37 -18.52
CA ALA A 87 -6.91 20.99 -17.32
C ALA A 87 -7.70 19.67 -17.48
N GLN A 88 -7.93 19.20 -18.71
CA GLN A 88 -8.52 17.89 -18.97
C GLN A 88 -7.57 16.73 -18.63
N LYS A 89 -6.27 17.01 -18.50
CA LYS A 89 -5.23 16.01 -18.27
C LYS A 89 -4.81 16.01 -16.81
N TYR A 90 -5.50 15.25 -15.99
CA TYR A 90 -5.21 15.09 -14.56
C TYR A 90 -5.51 13.65 -14.13
N ALA A 91 -4.89 13.19 -13.07
CA ALA A 91 -5.27 11.95 -12.39
C ALA A 91 -6.13 12.26 -11.15
N ALA A 92 -7.18 11.47 -10.95
CA ALA A 92 -8.12 11.69 -9.86
C ALA A 92 -7.58 11.17 -8.51
N VAL A 93 -6.44 11.68 -8.07
CA VAL A 93 -5.77 11.33 -6.81
C VAL A 93 -6.71 11.48 -5.61
N GLY A 94 -7.57 12.51 -5.63
CA GLY A 94 -8.57 12.71 -4.57
C GLY A 94 -9.56 11.56 -4.45
N SER A 95 -9.97 10.93 -5.56
CA SER A 95 -10.85 9.75 -5.53
C SER A 95 -10.14 8.55 -4.90
N LEU A 96 -8.88 8.31 -5.25
CA LEU A 96 -8.07 7.26 -4.65
C LEU A 96 -7.90 7.47 -3.13
N LEU A 97 -7.55 8.67 -2.71
CA LEU A 97 -7.44 9.01 -1.29
C LEU A 97 -8.79 8.86 -0.56
N GLY A 98 -9.90 9.19 -1.24
CA GLY A 98 -11.26 8.96 -0.73
C GLY A 98 -11.56 7.48 -0.51
N CYS A 99 -11.20 6.61 -1.45
CA CYS A 99 -11.31 5.15 -1.29
C CYS A 99 -10.45 4.64 -0.12
N MET A 100 -9.21 5.10 -0.03
CA MET A 100 -8.32 4.75 1.08
C MET A 100 -8.90 5.18 2.43
N ALA A 101 -9.53 6.35 2.52
CA ALA A 101 -10.12 6.85 3.76
C ALA A 101 -11.43 6.13 4.13
N ALA A 102 -12.18 5.64 3.15
CA ALA A 102 -13.46 4.99 3.36
C ALA A 102 -13.33 3.52 3.81
N GLN A 103 -12.23 2.86 3.48
CA GLN A 103 -11.99 1.44 3.79
C GLN A 103 -11.11 1.22 5.03
N PRO A 104 -11.31 0.13 5.78
CA PRO A 104 -10.34 -0.36 6.75
C PRO A 104 -8.95 -0.53 6.13
N VAL A 105 -7.91 -0.50 6.97
CA VAL A 105 -6.52 -0.48 6.48
C VAL A 105 -6.12 -1.72 5.68
N SER A 106 -6.72 -2.87 5.95
CA SER A 106 -6.42 -4.17 5.34
C SER A 106 -7.19 -4.46 4.05
N TYR A 107 -8.11 -3.57 3.65
CA TYR A 107 -8.98 -3.82 2.48
C TYR A 107 -8.37 -3.22 1.22
N ASN A 108 -8.51 -3.97 0.12
CA ASN A 108 -8.13 -3.49 -1.20
C ASN A 108 -9.08 -2.34 -1.61
N ILE A 109 -8.50 -1.24 -2.09
CA ILE A 109 -9.26 -0.06 -2.53
C ILE A 109 -10.07 -0.29 -3.81
N GLY A 110 -9.79 -1.37 -4.53
CA GLY A 110 -10.52 -1.83 -5.72
C GLY A 110 -11.60 -2.87 -5.42
N GLU A 111 -11.97 -3.11 -4.14
CA GLU A 111 -13.00 -4.09 -3.78
C GLU A 111 -14.33 -3.80 -4.48
N VAL A 112 -14.69 -4.64 -5.44
CA VAL A 112 -15.80 -4.40 -6.38
C VAL A 112 -17.15 -4.28 -5.67
N ALA A 113 -17.34 -4.98 -4.54
CA ALA A 113 -18.61 -4.97 -3.82
C ALA A 113 -18.87 -3.67 -3.05
N THR A 114 -17.83 -2.98 -2.60
CA THR A 114 -17.93 -1.88 -1.64
C THR A 114 -17.34 -0.57 -2.15
N MET A 115 -16.38 -0.62 -3.09
CA MET A 115 -15.64 0.56 -3.59
C MET A 115 -16.08 0.97 -5.00
N ILE A 116 -17.39 1.02 -5.22
CA ILE A 116 -17.96 1.53 -6.46
C ILE A 116 -17.77 3.04 -6.52
N LEU A 117 -17.05 3.52 -7.53
CA LEU A 117 -16.85 4.96 -7.81
C LEU A 117 -18.04 5.57 -8.53
N THR A 118 -18.77 4.79 -9.31
CA THR A 118 -19.87 5.27 -10.12
C THR A 118 -21.03 5.78 -9.26
N ASP A 119 -21.34 7.06 -9.38
CA ASP A 119 -22.59 7.66 -8.89
C ASP A 119 -23.32 8.32 -10.07
N ALA A 120 -24.23 7.57 -10.67
CA ALA A 120 -25.00 8.03 -11.82
C ALA A 120 -25.88 9.25 -11.50
N ASN A 121 -26.33 9.42 -10.25
CA ASN A 121 -27.18 10.55 -9.84
C ASN A 121 -26.39 11.86 -9.83
N ARG A 122 -25.08 11.79 -9.54
CA ARG A 122 -24.17 12.94 -9.53
C ARG A 122 -23.34 13.04 -10.82
N GLY A 123 -23.43 12.07 -11.71
CA GLY A 123 -22.62 11.99 -12.92
C GLY A 123 -21.16 11.64 -12.68
N ASN A 124 -20.78 11.19 -11.46
CA ASN A 124 -19.41 10.87 -11.12
C ASN A 124 -19.04 9.48 -11.62
N TRP A 125 -17.87 9.33 -12.22
CA TRP A 125 -17.30 8.04 -12.66
C TRP A 125 -18.28 7.17 -13.45
N VAL A 126 -19.20 7.77 -14.20
CA VAL A 126 -20.04 7.06 -15.17
C VAL A 126 -19.17 6.53 -16.31
N ASN A 127 -18.14 7.29 -16.65
CA ASN A 127 -17.13 6.90 -17.61
C ASN A 127 -15.73 7.03 -16.99
N ALA A 128 -14.97 5.93 -17.03
CA ALA A 128 -13.57 5.93 -16.64
C ALA A 128 -12.70 6.46 -17.79
N GLY A 129 -11.70 7.27 -17.42
CA GLY A 129 -10.67 7.79 -18.31
C GLY A 129 -9.27 7.62 -17.72
N LEU A 130 -8.29 7.93 -18.54
CA LEU A 130 -6.89 8.04 -18.19
C LEU A 130 -6.47 9.50 -18.13
N SER A 131 -5.52 9.84 -17.32
CA SER A 131 -5.01 11.21 -17.12
C SER A 131 -4.44 11.88 -18.37
N SER A 132 -4.21 11.11 -19.44
CA SER A 132 -3.94 11.59 -20.80
C SER A 132 -5.17 12.14 -21.52
N HIS A 133 -6.36 12.07 -20.92
CA HIS A 133 -7.65 12.38 -21.49
C HIS A 133 -8.04 11.40 -22.61
N GLU A 134 -8.02 10.13 -22.32
CA GLU A 134 -8.47 9.03 -23.17
C GLU A 134 -9.44 8.14 -22.37
N ARG A 135 -10.45 7.60 -23.05
CA ARG A 135 -11.41 6.69 -22.40
C ARG A 135 -10.77 5.32 -22.16
N VAL A 136 -10.99 4.78 -20.97
CA VAL A 136 -10.55 3.42 -20.63
C VAL A 136 -11.11 2.38 -21.61
N LYS A 137 -12.37 2.52 -22.06
CA LYS A 137 -13.01 1.63 -23.04
C LYS A 137 -12.27 1.57 -24.38
N ASP A 138 -11.60 2.65 -24.77
CA ASP A 138 -10.87 2.71 -26.04
C ASP A 138 -9.47 2.07 -25.90
N LYS A 139 -9.05 1.75 -24.68
CA LYS A 139 -7.74 1.21 -24.32
C LYS A 139 -7.80 -0.15 -23.62
N GLU A 140 -8.88 -0.89 -23.72
CA GLU A 140 -9.10 -2.17 -23.03
C GLU A 140 -7.91 -3.16 -23.17
N LYS A 141 -7.26 -3.19 -24.34
CA LYS A 141 -6.12 -4.07 -24.59
C LYS A 141 -4.85 -3.71 -23.81
N GLU A 142 -4.79 -2.50 -23.30
CA GLU A 142 -3.64 -1.97 -22.56
C GLU A 142 -3.80 -2.13 -21.04
N LEU A 143 -5.05 -2.33 -20.57
CA LEU A 143 -5.37 -2.25 -19.12
C LEU A 143 -4.66 -3.35 -18.31
N GLU A 144 -4.65 -4.59 -18.81
CA GLU A 144 -3.96 -5.70 -18.16
C GLU A 144 -2.47 -5.41 -17.99
N SER A 145 -1.83 -4.84 -19.01
CA SER A 145 -0.42 -4.45 -18.96
C SER A 145 -0.17 -3.32 -17.97
N LEU A 146 -1.06 -2.32 -17.91
CA LEU A 146 -0.97 -1.22 -16.94
C LEU A 146 -1.16 -1.72 -15.52
N ASN A 147 -2.11 -2.61 -15.30
CA ASN A 147 -2.35 -3.26 -14.02
C ASN A 147 -1.11 -4.06 -13.56
N ALA A 148 -0.56 -4.90 -14.43
CA ALA A 148 0.65 -5.68 -14.14
C ALA A 148 1.86 -4.80 -13.78
N LYS A 149 1.95 -3.60 -14.38
CA LYS A 149 3.01 -2.61 -14.12
C LYS A 149 2.78 -1.75 -12.86
N GLY A 150 1.67 -1.93 -12.17
CA GLY A 150 1.42 -1.27 -10.89
C GLY A 150 0.83 0.14 -10.98
N TYR A 151 0.16 0.47 -12.10
CA TYR A 151 -0.60 1.71 -12.22
C TYR A 151 -2.02 1.57 -11.67
N ILE A 152 -2.51 2.60 -11.00
CA ILE A 152 -3.88 2.66 -10.49
C ILE A 152 -4.74 3.46 -11.47
N LEU A 153 -5.88 2.88 -11.85
CA LEU A 153 -6.84 3.47 -12.79
C LEU A 153 -8.27 2.98 -12.49
N GLY A 154 -9.27 3.61 -13.10
CA GLY A 154 -10.64 3.12 -13.02
C GLY A 154 -10.89 2.04 -14.06
N GLU A 155 -11.52 0.93 -13.68
CA GLU A 155 -11.88 -0.17 -14.55
C GLU A 155 -13.36 -0.52 -14.43
N TYR A 156 -13.95 -1.14 -15.47
CA TYR A 156 -15.38 -1.48 -15.49
C TYR A 156 -15.62 -2.90 -14.98
N TYR A 157 -16.47 -3.01 -13.95
CA TYR A 157 -16.99 -4.27 -13.41
C TYR A 157 -18.51 -4.26 -13.46
N SER A 158 -19.09 -5.11 -14.32
CA SER A 158 -20.56 -5.21 -14.47
C SER A 158 -21.28 -3.88 -14.68
N GLY A 159 -20.65 -2.93 -15.39
CA GLY A 159 -21.25 -1.63 -15.73
C GLY A 159 -20.99 -0.49 -14.74
N VAL A 160 -20.33 -0.76 -13.62
CA VAL A 160 -19.85 0.26 -12.68
C VAL A 160 -18.34 0.36 -12.76
N VAL A 161 -17.78 1.49 -12.33
CA VAL A 161 -16.34 1.74 -12.26
C VAL A 161 -15.85 1.54 -10.82
N CYS A 162 -14.80 0.73 -10.67
CA CYS A 162 -14.01 0.61 -9.46
C CYS A 162 -12.54 0.89 -9.80
N LEU A 163 -11.67 1.05 -8.80
CA LEU A 163 -10.23 1.02 -9.04
C LEU A 163 -9.80 -0.42 -9.40
N ASN A 164 -8.80 -0.53 -10.27
CA ASN A 164 -8.32 -1.83 -10.74
C ASN A 164 -7.66 -2.66 -9.64
N ASP A 165 -6.83 -2.05 -8.79
CA ASP A 165 -6.14 -2.72 -7.69
C ASP A 165 -5.46 -1.70 -6.76
N ASP A 166 -4.83 -2.16 -5.67
CA ASP A 166 -4.18 -1.36 -4.65
C ASP A 166 -2.63 -1.35 -4.77
N HIS A 167 -2.14 -0.96 -5.94
CA HIS A 167 -0.72 -0.99 -6.26
C HIS A 167 0.14 0.03 -5.49
N VAL A 168 1.39 -0.36 -5.22
CA VAL A 168 2.46 0.51 -4.73
C VAL A 168 3.70 0.39 -5.64
N CYS A 169 4.62 1.34 -5.53
CA CYS A 169 5.88 1.36 -6.28
C CYS A 169 6.94 0.45 -5.62
N ALA A 170 6.57 -0.82 -5.38
CA ALA A 170 7.43 -1.80 -4.75
C ALA A 170 7.30 -3.17 -5.43
N ARG A 171 8.37 -3.95 -5.37
CA ARG A 171 8.39 -5.31 -5.89
C ARG A 171 7.58 -6.26 -5.00
N ILE A 172 7.03 -7.28 -5.62
CA ILE A 172 6.42 -8.40 -4.89
C ILE A 172 7.53 -9.41 -4.62
N VAL A 173 8.03 -9.43 -3.39
CA VAL A 173 9.12 -10.30 -2.98
C VAL A 173 8.73 -11.06 -1.72
N VAL A 174 9.03 -12.36 -1.73
CA VAL A 174 9.01 -13.19 -0.52
C VAL A 174 10.39 -13.79 -0.41
N ASP A 175 11.07 -13.57 0.71
CA ASP A 175 12.40 -14.14 0.94
C ASP A 175 12.34 -15.61 1.39
N LYS A 176 13.50 -16.24 1.52
CA LYS A 176 13.61 -17.65 1.94
C LYS A 176 13.11 -17.90 3.37
N ASP A 177 13.04 -16.87 4.20
CA ASP A 177 12.60 -16.94 5.59
C ASP A 177 11.10 -16.58 5.72
N GLY A 178 10.43 -16.32 4.59
CA GLY A 178 9.00 -16.00 4.50
C GLY A 178 8.67 -14.53 4.74
N ASN A 179 9.67 -13.64 4.85
CA ASN A 179 9.39 -12.20 4.96
C ASN A 179 8.91 -11.66 3.61
N MET A 180 7.85 -10.87 3.65
CA MET A 180 7.22 -10.30 2.48
C MET A 180 7.49 -8.79 2.37
N SER A 181 7.63 -8.31 1.13
CA SER A 181 7.62 -6.88 0.86
C SER A 181 6.21 -6.30 1.03
N GLU A 182 6.12 -5.03 1.43
CA GLU A 182 4.85 -4.27 1.40
C GLU A 182 4.49 -3.95 -0.06
N SER A 183 3.80 -4.86 -0.75
CA SER A 183 3.58 -4.79 -2.19
C SER A 183 2.20 -4.23 -2.58
N THR A 184 1.36 -3.87 -1.60
CA THR A 184 0.02 -3.30 -1.80
C THR A 184 -0.25 -2.15 -0.85
N ILE A 185 -1.20 -1.27 -1.20
CA ILE A 185 -1.65 -0.18 -0.31
C ILE A 185 -2.20 -0.75 0.99
N ALA A 186 -2.97 -1.83 0.94
CA ALA A 186 -3.51 -2.49 2.14
C ALA A 186 -2.40 -2.95 3.08
N MET A 187 -1.35 -3.62 2.56
CA MET A 187 -0.19 -4.03 3.35
C MET A 187 0.53 -2.83 3.96
N SER A 188 0.82 -1.80 3.14
CA SER A 188 1.50 -0.58 3.58
C SER A 188 0.70 0.14 4.67
N ARG A 189 -0.61 0.31 4.50
CA ARG A 189 -1.49 0.94 5.49
C ARG A 189 -1.59 0.13 6.79
N THR A 190 -1.68 -1.20 6.68
CA THR A 190 -1.69 -2.09 7.83
C THR A 190 -0.38 -1.96 8.61
N ASN A 191 0.77 -2.01 7.92
CA ASN A 191 2.08 -1.83 8.54
C ASN A 191 2.21 -0.44 9.19
N CYS A 192 1.74 0.61 8.52
CA CYS A 192 1.68 1.95 9.08
C CYS A 192 0.84 2.01 10.38
N LYS A 193 -0.25 1.26 10.45
CA LYS A 193 -1.08 1.17 11.66
C LYS A 193 -0.38 0.39 12.76
N VAL A 194 0.20 -0.77 12.45
CA VAL A 194 1.01 -1.58 13.37
C VAL A 194 2.10 -0.70 14.02
N ILE A 195 2.88 0.01 13.20
CA ILE A 195 3.94 0.90 13.68
C ILE A 195 3.38 1.97 14.65
N ARG A 196 2.26 2.62 14.32
CA ARG A 196 1.67 3.66 15.18
C ARG A 196 1.20 3.09 16.52
N GLU A 197 0.51 1.96 16.51
CA GLU A 197 -0.01 1.32 17.73
C GLU A 197 1.15 0.85 18.64
N LEU A 198 2.14 0.16 18.06
CA LEU A 198 3.33 -0.28 18.77
C LEU A 198 4.13 0.92 19.31
N TYR A 199 4.40 1.92 18.47
CA TYR A 199 5.11 3.13 18.89
C TYR A 199 4.41 3.81 20.08
N ALA A 200 3.09 4.00 20.02
CA ALA A 200 2.33 4.64 21.09
C ALA A 200 2.38 3.84 22.40
N ALA A 201 2.33 2.50 22.32
CA ALA A 201 2.35 1.64 23.50
C ALA A 201 3.75 1.57 24.15
N TYR A 202 4.80 1.37 23.33
CA TYR A 202 6.16 1.22 23.85
C TYR A 202 6.81 2.55 24.22
N LEU A 203 6.44 3.68 23.60
CA LEU A 203 6.94 5.00 23.96
C LEU A 203 6.70 5.31 25.45
N GLN A 204 5.57 4.87 26.00
CA GLN A 204 5.24 5.05 27.42
C GLN A 204 6.11 4.22 28.36
N LYS A 205 6.85 3.25 27.85
CA LYS A 205 7.73 2.37 28.61
C LYS A 205 9.19 2.82 28.57
N VAL A 206 9.52 3.78 27.73
CA VAL A 206 10.88 4.35 27.68
C VAL A 206 11.23 5.01 29.02
N LYS A 207 12.45 4.74 29.51
CA LYS A 207 12.96 5.20 30.82
C LYS A 207 12.25 4.59 32.03
N THR A 208 11.42 3.56 31.88
CA THR A 208 10.84 2.83 33.01
C THR A 208 11.93 1.99 33.68
N THR A 209 11.93 1.98 35.03
CA THR A 209 12.81 1.10 35.81
C THR A 209 12.19 -0.30 35.87
N VAL A 210 12.97 -1.32 35.52
CA VAL A 210 12.53 -2.72 35.49
C VAL A 210 13.42 -3.59 36.37
N PRO A 211 12.89 -4.63 37.04
CA PRO A 211 13.70 -5.58 37.77
C PRO A 211 14.50 -6.46 36.80
N VAL A 212 15.74 -6.73 37.15
CA VAL A 212 16.63 -7.65 36.46
C VAL A 212 17.00 -8.81 37.40
N ASP A 213 17.36 -9.93 36.83
CA ASP A 213 17.85 -11.08 37.59
C ASP A 213 19.19 -10.75 38.26
N PRO A 214 19.33 -10.92 39.58
CA PRO A 214 20.54 -10.51 40.30
C PRO A 214 21.75 -11.36 40.00
N VAL A 215 21.57 -12.54 39.39
CA VAL A 215 22.67 -13.47 39.07
C VAL A 215 23.16 -13.22 37.64
N THR A 216 22.23 -13.03 36.69
CA THR A 216 22.56 -12.94 35.28
C THR A 216 22.60 -11.50 34.77
N GLY A 217 21.95 -10.55 35.45
CA GLY A 217 21.79 -9.16 35.02
C GLY A 217 20.79 -8.97 33.87
N LYS A 218 20.16 -10.05 33.40
CA LYS A 218 19.16 -10.05 32.33
C LYS A 218 17.77 -9.68 32.83
N LEU A 219 16.85 -9.42 31.91
CA LEU A 219 15.43 -9.30 32.24
C LEU A 219 14.91 -10.57 32.92
N THR A 220 14.08 -10.39 33.94
CA THR A 220 13.36 -11.52 34.50
C THR A 220 12.34 -12.05 33.50
N THR A 221 12.04 -13.35 33.50
CA THR A 221 11.06 -13.98 32.61
C THR A 221 9.69 -13.29 32.70
N GLY A 222 9.29 -12.80 33.87
CA GLY A 222 8.06 -12.05 34.04
C GLY A 222 8.06 -10.69 33.30
N MET A 223 9.22 -10.02 33.22
CA MET A 223 9.34 -8.77 32.48
C MET A 223 9.42 -9.01 30.96
N VAL A 224 10.09 -10.07 30.53
CA VAL A 224 10.06 -10.50 29.12
C VAL A 224 8.61 -10.67 28.69
N LYS A 225 7.86 -11.51 29.42
CA LYS A 225 6.44 -11.76 29.13
C LYS A 225 5.58 -10.49 29.13
N TYR A 226 5.81 -9.61 30.08
CA TYR A 226 5.08 -8.33 30.16
C TYR A 226 5.27 -7.47 28.91
N PHE A 227 6.49 -7.38 28.38
CA PHE A 227 6.74 -6.61 27.17
C PHE A 227 6.21 -7.32 25.91
N GLU A 228 6.30 -8.66 25.85
CA GLU A 228 5.67 -9.44 24.78
C GLU A 228 4.15 -9.27 24.75
N ASP A 229 3.49 -9.32 25.89
CA ASP A 229 2.04 -9.20 26.02
C ASP A 229 1.55 -7.83 25.50
N ILE A 230 2.32 -6.74 25.66
CA ILE A 230 1.97 -5.41 25.12
C ILE A 230 1.79 -5.47 23.58
N GLY A 231 2.73 -6.08 22.87
CA GLY A 231 2.66 -6.18 21.41
C GLY A 231 1.63 -7.23 20.96
N ASN A 232 1.56 -8.36 21.65
CA ASN A 232 0.60 -9.42 21.37
C ASN A 232 -0.84 -8.96 21.54
N ASP A 233 -1.15 -8.12 22.54
CA ASP A 233 -2.47 -7.51 22.72
C ASP A 233 -2.85 -6.60 21.56
N ILE A 234 -1.89 -5.84 21.02
CA ILE A 234 -2.12 -5.01 19.82
C ILE A 234 -2.46 -5.89 18.63
N PHE A 235 -1.68 -6.95 18.37
CA PHE A 235 -1.95 -7.87 17.27
C PHE A 235 -3.27 -8.60 17.43
N ALA A 236 -3.60 -9.06 18.64
CA ALA A 236 -4.87 -9.70 18.93
C ALA A 236 -6.07 -8.74 18.67
N ASN A 237 -5.95 -7.48 19.09
CA ASN A 237 -6.97 -6.46 18.85
C ASN A 237 -7.14 -6.14 17.36
N MET A 238 -6.05 -6.06 16.60
CA MET A 238 -6.09 -5.84 15.15
C MET A 238 -6.66 -7.07 14.42
N ALA A 239 -6.30 -8.28 14.84
CA ALA A 239 -6.85 -9.52 14.28
C ALA A 239 -8.37 -9.64 14.54
N ALA A 240 -8.83 -9.28 15.72
CA ALA A 240 -10.25 -9.24 16.05
C ALA A 240 -11.04 -8.26 15.17
N LYS A 241 -10.40 -7.21 14.66
CA LYS A 241 -10.97 -6.25 13.70
C LYS A 241 -10.78 -6.66 12.24
N GLN A 242 -10.22 -7.82 11.96
CA GLN A 242 -9.89 -8.30 10.61
C GLN A 242 -8.91 -7.36 9.86
N GLU A 243 -8.00 -6.73 10.58
CA GLU A 243 -6.98 -5.84 10.00
C GLU A 243 -5.69 -6.59 9.65
N LEU A 244 -5.44 -7.74 10.29
CA LEU A 244 -4.36 -8.68 9.99
C LEU A 244 -4.81 -10.10 10.36
N SER A 245 -4.09 -11.11 9.85
CA SER A 245 -4.40 -12.52 10.13
C SER A 245 -3.83 -13.00 11.47
N GLY A 246 -2.80 -12.37 11.97
CA GLY A 246 -2.16 -12.68 13.24
C GLY A 246 -0.81 -11.98 13.37
N GLY A 247 -0.24 -12.02 14.57
CA GLY A 247 1.09 -11.49 14.82
C GLY A 247 1.62 -11.96 16.17
N GLU A 248 2.91 -11.82 16.35
CA GLU A 248 3.64 -12.19 17.54
C GLU A 248 4.72 -11.17 17.88
N THR A 249 5.03 -11.09 19.15
CA THR A 249 6.08 -10.25 19.70
C THR A 249 7.08 -11.14 20.42
N GLU A 250 8.34 -10.91 20.18
CA GLU A 250 9.46 -11.58 20.82
C GLU A 250 10.39 -10.53 21.44
N VAL A 251 10.76 -10.70 22.67
CA VAL A 251 11.69 -9.82 23.40
C VAL A 251 13.02 -10.52 23.57
N ASP A 252 14.11 -9.87 23.19
CA ASP A 252 15.45 -10.38 23.47
C ASP A 252 15.75 -10.31 24.98
N GLU A 253 15.74 -11.47 25.64
CA GLU A 253 16.04 -11.58 27.07
C GLU A 253 17.50 -11.21 27.41
N ASP A 254 18.39 -11.23 26.40
CA ASP A 254 19.80 -10.87 26.52
C ASP A 254 20.04 -9.35 26.43
N SER A 255 18.99 -8.55 26.21
CA SER A 255 19.06 -7.09 26.17
C SER A 255 19.76 -6.52 27.40
N ASN A 256 20.84 -5.74 27.19
CA ASN A 256 21.59 -5.13 28.28
C ASN A 256 20.95 -3.81 28.75
N LEU A 257 20.30 -3.85 29.89
CA LEU A 257 19.64 -2.67 30.46
C LEU A 257 20.45 -1.96 31.57
N MET A 258 21.61 -2.49 31.93
CA MET A 258 22.42 -1.98 33.05
C MET A 258 23.54 -1.05 32.58
N THR A 259 24.12 -1.31 31.42
CA THR A 259 25.27 -0.57 30.88
C THR A 259 25.05 -0.20 29.42
N GLY A 260 25.81 0.76 28.92
CA GLY A 260 25.70 1.22 27.53
C GLY A 260 24.42 1.98 27.24
N GLU A 261 23.82 1.75 26.10
CA GLU A 261 22.61 2.44 25.64
C GLU A 261 21.35 1.99 26.37
N ARG A 262 21.39 0.89 27.07
CA ARG A 262 20.25 0.31 27.82
C ARG A 262 19.04 0.10 26.93
N THR A 263 19.25 -0.51 25.76
CA THR A 263 18.23 -0.76 24.76
C THR A 263 17.56 -2.10 25.03
N LEU A 264 16.24 -2.11 25.04
CA LEU A 264 15.42 -3.32 24.98
C LEU A 264 15.17 -3.65 23.52
N GLU A 265 15.61 -4.81 23.06
CA GLU A 265 15.36 -5.28 21.70
C GLU A 265 14.06 -6.07 21.65
N VAL A 266 13.16 -5.65 20.77
CA VAL A 266 11.82 -6.26 20.60
C VAL A 266 11.59 -6.50 19.11
N PHE A 267 11.24 -7.71 18.76
CA PHE A 267 10.96 -8.15 17.40
C PHE A 267 9.45 -8.35 17.23
N PHE A 268 8.92 -7.82 16.14
CA PHE A 268 7.50 -7.91 15.80
C PHE A 268 7.34 -8.62 14.46
N ARG A 269 6.48 -9.64 14.42
CA ARG A 269 6.12 -10.36 13.20
C ARG A 269 4.61 -10.34 13.07
N TRP A 270 4.12 -10.06 11.87
CA TRP A 270 2.68 -10.06 11.61
C TRP A 270 2.38 -10.58 10.21
N MET A 271 1.18 -11.13 10.02
CA MET A 271 0.72 -11.71 8.77
C MET A 271 -0.46 -10.87 8.22
N PRO A 272 -0.39 -10.36 6.96
CA PRO A 272 -1.48 -9.61 6.37
C PRO A 272 -2.72 -10.47 6.14
N MET A 273 -3.85 -9.80 5.87
CA MET A 273 -5.03 -10.45 5.31
C MET A 273 -4.76 -10.85 3.86
N GLY A 274 -5.31 -11.99 3.43
CA GLY A 274 -5.30 -12.39 2.03
C GLY A 274 -6.31 -11.59 1.21
N CYS A 275 -5.97 -11.28 -0.05
CA CYS A 275 -6.88 -10.68 -1.02
C CYS A 275 -7.15 -11.66 -2.17
N ILE A 276 -8.41 -11.78 -2.60
CA ILE A 276 -8.79 -12.59 -3.77
C ILE A 276 -8.70 -11.68 -5.00
N GLY A 277 -7.65 -11.83 -5.80
CA GLY A 277 -7.44 -11.07 -7.03
C GLY A 277 -8.31 -11.55 -8.20
N SER A 278 -8.54 -12.87 -8.31
CA SER A 278 -9.39 -13.46 -9.35
C SER A 278 -10.06 -14.74 -8.89
N ILE A 279 -11.18 -15.08 -9.52
CA ILE A 279 -11.89 -16.34 -9.27
C ILE A 279 -12.04 -17.07 -10.60
N GLU A 280 -11.40 -18.23 -10.71
CA GLU A 280 -11.55 -19.12 -11.86
C GLU A 280 -12.50 -20.27 -11.52
N GLY A 281 -13.51 -20.49 -12.36
CA GLY A 281 -14.52 -21.53 -12.14
C GLY A 281 -14.71 -22.39 -13.39
N THR A 282 -14.78 -23.72 -13.22
CA THR A 282 -15.11 -24.65 -14.29
C THR A 282 -16.52 -25.18 -14.09
N VAL A 283 -17.39 -25.02 -15.11
CA VAL A 283 -18.76 -25.55 -15.10
C VAL A 283 -18.80 -26.79 -15.99
N ASN A 284 -19.18 -27.93 -15.40
CA ASN A 284 -19.39 -29.18 -16.13
C ASN A 284 -20.88 -29.58 -16.11
N ILE A 285 -21.44 -29.84 -17.29
CA ILE A 285 -22.76 -30.41 -17.42
C ILE A 285 -22.62 -31.93 -17.32
N LYS A 286 -23.30 -32.53 -16.32
CA LYS A 286 -23.30 -33.97 -16.09
C LYS A 286 -24.69 -34.52 -16.34
N SER A 287 -24.78 -35.76 -16.85
CA SER A 287 -26.04 -36.49 -17.00
C SER A 287 -26.55 -37.09 -15.69
N SER A 288 -25.70 -37.16 -14.66
CA SER A 288 -26.03 -37.60 -13.29
C SER A 288 -25.03 -36.97 -12.29
N ILE A 289 -25.50 -36.65 -11.11
CA ILE A 289 -24.68 -36.14 -9.97
C ILE A 289 -24.65 -37.22 -8.92
#